data_98026f12da29104408b0d9880847bc1d
#
_entry.id   98026f12da29104408b0d9880847bc1d
#
_cell.length_a   1.000
_cell.length_b   1.000
_cell.length_c   1.000
_cell.angle_alpha   90.00
_cell.angle_beta   90.00
_cell.angle_gamma   90.00
#
_symmetry.space_group_name_H-M   'P 1'
#
loop_
_entity.id
_entity.type
_entity.pdbx_description
1 polymer ?
#
loop_
_entity_poly.entity_id
_entity_poly.type
_entity_poly.pdbx_seq_one_letter_code
_entity_poly.pdbx_strand_id
1 'polypeptide(L)'
;SDNDGVSDNLDQCPNTPLGEQVDDVGCSDSQKEEPEPITRPKILALHGGGETANGLRNQQGTQDLMDALPGFDFVFASTPENNNVWIKDPPGGKGEPTTDPNWADLSISYLDQMVEDNGPFYAILGYSQGAAMIPVYLANTDKTFNRALMYNGYLPTTHEGLIDTIDAVAPFDIPAMVFSGENDDAFKGMAPALANKFSNSLDVHSSTADHHLPYQSDATFDTILDFILEGLQTFEKSDSWLCQDNQGPWVKD
;
A
#
# COMPACT_ATOMS: atom_id res chain seq x y z
N SER A 1 21.43 40.79 9.22
CA SER A 1 20.98 41.79 8.19
C SER A 1 21.21 41.20 6.82
N ASP A 2 20.16 41.04 6.05
CA ASP A 2 20.14 40.48 4.69
C ASP A 2 19.89 41.56 3.60
N ASN A 3 19.76 42.80 4.03
CA ASN A 3 19.55 43.97 3.17
C ASN A 3 18.21 43.93 2.37
N ASP A 4 17.18 43.34 2.94
CA ASP A 4 15.82 43.27 2.37
C ASP A 4 15.04 44.62 2.48
N GLY A 5 15.57 45.58 3.22
CA GLY A 5 14.97 46.92 3.43
C GLY A 5 14.27 47.07 4.77
N VAL A 6 14.16 46.02 5.57
CA VAL A 6 13.61 46.04 6.93
C VAL A 6 14.78 46.01 7.94
N SER A 7 14.66 46.75 9.02
CA SER A 7 15.73 46.79 10.03
C SER A 7 15.72 45.54 10.89
N ASP A 8 16.91 45.03 11.24
CA ASP A 8 17.10 43.76 11.97
C ASP A 8 16.25 43.61 13.24
N ASN A 9 15.89 44.67 13.87
CA ASN A 9 15.04 44.64 15.08
C ASN A 9 13.52 44.53 14.79
N LEU A 10 13.12 44.71 13.53
CA LEU A 10 11.75 44.55 13.05
C LEU A 10 11.61 43.34 12.13
N ASP A 11 12.72 42.86 11.60
CA ASP A 11 12.79 41.75 10.68
C ASP A 11 12.49 40.42 11.40
N GLN A 12 11.38 39.75 10.98
CA GLN A 12 10.94 38.47 11.50
C GLN A 12 11.40 37.28 10.63
N CYS A 13 11.87 37.57 9.41
CA CYS A 13 12.29 36.59 8.43
C CYS A 13 13.75 36.82 7.98
N PRO A 14 14.75 36.57 8.83
CA PRO A 14 16.15 36.78 8.46
C PRO A 14 16.56 35.88 7.30
N ASN A 15 17.49 36.39 6.47
CA ASN A 15 17.99 35.73 5.26
C ASN A 15 17.00 35.68 4.09
N THR A 16 16.26 36.74 3.88
CA THR A 16 15.41 36.88 2.69
C THR A 16 16.24 36.70 1.40
N PRO A 17 15.75 35.88 0.44
CA PRO A 17 16.43 35.68 -0.82
C PRO A 17 16.62 37.00 -1.58
N LEU A 18 17.81 37.21 -2.15
CA LEU A 18 18.19 38.44 -2.80
C LEU A 18 17.25 38.79 -3.98
N GLY A 19 16.59 39.94 -3.89
CA GLY A 19 15.70 40.43 -4.95
C GLY A 19 14.24 40.09 -4.78
N GLU A 20 13.85 39.39 -3.72
CA GLU A 20 12.44 39.18 -3.36
C GLU A 20 11.86 40.45 -2.68
N GLN A 21 10.58 40.68 -2.92
CA GLN A 21 9.84 41.76 -2.21
C GLN A 21 9.40 41.23 -0.84
N VAL A 22 9.57 42.04 0.19
CA VAL A 22 9.17 41.72 1.57
C VAL A 22 8.01 42.60 2.02
N ASP A 23 7.29 42.11 3.02
CA ASP A 23 6.28 42.89 3.74
C ASP A 23 6.93 43.80 4.82
N ASP A 24 6.06 44.45 5.62
CA ASP A 24 6.47 45.39 6.66
C ASP A 24 7.29 44.75 7.80
N VAL A 25 7.35 43.42 7.87
CA VAL A 25 8.10 42.66 8.88
C VAL A 25 9.27 41.87 8.28
N GLY A 26 9.66 42.14 7.04
CA GLY A 26 10.83 41.53 6.41
C GLY A 26 10.60 40.11 5.82
N CYS A 27 9.35 39.68 5.69
CA CYS A 27 9.06 38.35 5.15
C CYS A 27 8.68 38.40 3.68
N SER A 28 9.41 37.67 2.82
CA SER A 28 9.01 37.50 1.42
C SER A 28 7.91 36.46 1.27
N ASP A 29 7.25 36.42 0.10
CA ASP A 29 6.20 35.42 -0.15
C ASP A 29 6.75 33.98 -0.08
N SER A 30 7.98 33.74 -0.53
CA SER A 30 8.62 32.41 -0.42
C SER A 30 8.92 31.99 1.02
N GLN A 31 9.13 32.94 1.94
CA GLN A 31 9.33 32.68 3.37
C GLN A 31 8.02 32.51 4.14
N LYS A 32 6.89 32.95 3.55
CA LYS A 32 5.53 32.78 4.10
C LYS A 32 4.84 31.52 3.61
N GLU A 33 5.39 30.87 2.58
CA GLU A 33 4.89 29.56 2.20
C GLU A 33 5.02 28.62 3.42
N GLU A 34 3.89 28.24 4.00
CA GLU A 34 3.89 27.16 4.97
C GLU A 34 4.52 25.95 4.30
N PRO A 35 5.48 25.26 4.96
CA PRO A 35 6.04 24.03 4.39
C PRO A 35 4.86 23.13 4.02
N GLU A 36 4.80 22.72 2.76
CA GLU A 36 3.78 21.78 2.28
C GLU A 36 3.67 20.64 3.30
N PRO A 37 2.46 20.27 3.70
CA PRO A 37 2.29 19.22 4.69
C PRO A 37 3.01 17.96 4.18
N ILE A 38 3.95 17.45 4.96
CA ILE A 38 4.66 16.20 4.64
C ILE A 38 3.59 15.12 4.49
N THR A 39 3.24 14.80 3.25
CA THR A 39 2.29 13.72 2.97
C THR A 39 3.02 12.39 3.16
N ARG A 40 2.67 11.66 4.22
CA ARG A 40 3.22 10.34 4.47
C ARG A 40 2.71 9.35 3.42
N PRO A 41 3.57 8.47 2.89
CA PRO A 41 3.12 7.42 1.97
C PRO A 41 2.08 6.53 2.66
N LYS A 42 1.00 6.21 1.94
CA LYS A 42 -0.12 5.45 2.48
C LYS A 42 -0.14 4.02 1.96
N ILE A 43 -0.49 3.09 2.83
CA ILE A 43 -0.72 1.68 2.47
C ILE A 43 -2.20 1.37 2.66
N LEU A 44 -2.88 0.98 1.57
CA LEU A 44 -4.26 0.48 1.60
C LEU A 44 -4.24 -0.99 2.00
N ALA A 45 -4.86 -1.36 3.12
CA ALA A 45 -4.81 -2.70 3.68
C ALA A 45 -6.19 -3.40 3.63
N LEU A 46 -6.22 -4.59 3.00
CA LEU A 46 -7.39 -5.44 2.78
C LEU A 46 -7.34 -6.66 3.70
N HIS A 47 -8.35 -6.83 4.57
CA HIS A 47 -8.43 -7.93 5.53
C HIS A 47 -8.76 -9.30 4.88
N GLY A 48 -8.60 -10.38 5.62
CA GLY A 48 -8.98 -11.73 5.21
C GLY A 48 -10.49 -11.93 5.13
N GLY A 49 -10.90 -12.96 4.39
CA GLY A 49 -12.33 -13.32 4.29
C GLY A 49 -12.93 -13.69 5.64
N GLY A 50 -14.06 -13.09 5.99
CA GLY A 50 -14.72 -13.26 7.28
C GLY A 50 -14.12 -12.42 8.42
N GLU A 51 -13.03 -11.71 8.17
CA GLU A 51 -12.43 -10.77 9.12
C GLU A 51 -13.00 -9.34 8.98
N THR A 52 -12.41 -8.43 9.73
CA THR A 52 -12.70 -6.99 9.66
C THR A 52 -11.41 -6.20 9.49
N ALA A 53 -11.51 -4.94 9.06
CA ALA A 53 -10.40 -4.00 9.05
C ALA A 53 -9.67 -3.93 10.40
N ASN A 54 -10.43 -3.87 11.50
CA ASN A 54 -9.86 -3.90 12.86
C ASN A 54 -9.23 -5.26 13.22
N GLY A 55 -9.77 -6.36 12.71
CA GLY A 55 -9.19 -7.69 12.87
C GLY A 55 -7.77 -7.74 12.30
N LEU A 56 -7.61 -7.37 11.04
CA LEU A 56 -6.29 -7.30 10.38
C LEU A 56 -5.36 -6.31 11.10
N ARG A 57 -5.85 -5.11 11.41
CA ARG A 57 -5.05 -4.09 12.11
C ARG A 57 -4.47 -4.60 13.43
N ASN A 58 -5.21 -5.42 14.18
CA ASN A 58 -4.81 -5.89 15.50
C ASN A 58 -4.05 -7.23 15.47
N GLN A 59 -3.82 -7.83 14.30
CA GLN A 59 -2.91 -8.97 14.19
C GLN A 59 -1.49 -8.55 14.58
N GLN A 60 -0.77 -9.41 15.32
CA GLN A 60 0.58 -9.10 15.80
C GLN A 60 1.52 -8.74 14.64
N GLY A 61 1.55 -9.53 13.55
CA GLY A 61 2.42 -9.25 12.40
C GLY A 61 2.07 -7.93 11.72
N THR A 62 0.81 -7.50 11.72
CA THR A 62 0.41 -6.18 11.20
C THR A 62 0.91 -5.06 12.12
N GLN A 63 0.82 -5.24 13.44
CA GLN A 63 1.35 -4.29 14.41
C GLN A 63 2.87 -4.17 14.28
N ASP A 64 3.57 -5.29 14.19
CA ASP A 64 5.03 -5.33 13.98
C ASP A 64 5.44 -4.58 12.69
N LEU A 65 4.67 -4.76 11.61
CA LEU A 65 4.91 -4.05 10.35
C LEU A 65 4.66 -2.54 10.48
N MET A 66 3.59 -2.14 11.16
CA MET A 66 3.28 -0.71 11.41
C MET A 66 4.35 -0.06 12.27
N ASP A 67 4.83 -0.74 13.31
CA ASP A 67 5.87 -0.25 14.20
C ASP A 67 7.22 -0.10 13.48
N ALA A 68 7.51 -0.99 12.52
CA ALA A 68 8.71 -0.92 11.70
C ALA A 68 8.63 0.15 10.57
N LEU A 69 7.44 0.62 10.24
CA LEU A 69 7.18 1.63 9.21
C LEU A 69 6.52 2.91 9.79
N PRO A 70 7.13 3.57 10.80
CA PRO A 70 6.52 4.71 11.49
C PRO A 70 6.31 5.94 10.58
N GLY A 71 6.95 5.96 9.38
CA GLY A 71 6.79 6.98 8.36
C GLY A 71 5.60 6.76 7.43
N PHE A 72 4.88 5.65 7.54
CA PHE A 72 3.74 5.32 6.68
C PHE A 72 2.41 5.47 7.41
N ASP A 73 1.37 5.80 6.64
CA ASP A 73 0.00 5.76 7.12
C ASP A 73 -0.71 4.51 6.57
N PHE A 74 -1.29 3.71 7.46
CA PHE A 74 -2.05 2.52 7.08
C PHE A 74 -3.54 2.83 7.09
N VAL A 75 -4.19 2.62 5.95
CA VAL A 75 -5.64 2.77 5.79
C VAL A 75 -6.25 1.38 5.63
N PHE A 76 -6.98 0.95 6.65
CA PHE A 76 -7.61 -0.36 6.69
C PHE A 76 -9.01 -0.27 6.10
N ALA A 77 -9.21 -0.88 4.94
CA ALA A 77 -10.51 -0.95 4.29
C ALA A 77 -11.40 -2.04 4.91
N SER A 78 -12.68 -1.72 5.08
CA SER A 78 -13.71 -2.70 5.46
C SER A 78 -14.51 -3.03 4.22
N THR A 79 -14.61 -4.32 3.87
CA THR A 79 -15.41 -4.72 2.72
C THR A 79 -16.87 -4.25 2.85
N PRO A 80 -17.49 -3.79 1.77
CA PRO A 80 -18.92 -3.43 1.76
C PRO A 80 -19.84 -4.64 1.71
N GLU A 81 -19.29 -5.83 1.44
CA GLU A 81 -20.06 -7.06 1.29
C GLU A 81 -20.45 -7.68 2.63
N ASN A 82 -21.59 -8.36 2.64
CA ASN A 82 -22.02 -9.15 3.79
C ASN A 82 -21.00 -10.26 4.10
N ASN A 83 -20.96 -10.70 5.35
CA ASN A 83 -20.04 -11.74 5.85
C ASN A 83 -18.56 -11.37 5.76
N ASN A 84 -18.24 -10.09 5.57
CA ASN A 84 -16.86 -9.57 5.51
C ASN A 84 -15.99 -10.30 4.46
N VAL A 85 -16.52 -10.49 3.26
CA VAL A 85 -15.80 -11.10 2.12
C VAL A 85 -15.58 -10.06 1.03
N TRP A 86 -14.45 -10.12 0.33
CA TRP A 86 -14.15 -9.28 -0.84
C TRP A 86 -14.70 -9.90 -2.13
N ILE A 87 -14.64 -11.21 -2.23
CA ILE A 87 -15.14 -12.01 -3.35
C ILE A 87 -16.25 -12.90 -2.78
N LYS A 88 -17.46 -12.73 -3.27
CA LYS A 88 -18.61 -13.56 -2.85
C LYS A 88 -18.56 -14.93 -3.49
N ASP A 89 -19.05 -15.92 -2.80
CA ASP A 89 -19.28 -17.24 -3.37
C ASP A 89 -20.61 -17.29 -4.15
N PRO A 90 -20.67 -18.06 -5.25
CA PRO A 90 -21.90 -18.29 -5.98
C PRO A 90 -22.91 -19.13 -5.16
N PRO A 91 -24.18 -19.23 -5.62
CA PRO A 91 -25.12 -20.14 -5.04
C PRO A 91 -24.58 -21.57 -4.99
N GLY A 92 -24.61 -22.18 -3.80
CA GLY A 92 -23.94 -23.46 -3.53
C GLY A 92 -22.78 -23.31 -2.55
N GLY A 93 -22.22 -22.12 -2.46
CA GLY A 93 -21.23 -21.75 -1.44
C GLY A 93 -19.78 -21.87 -1.90
N LYS A 94 -18.88 -21.84 -0.92
CA LYS A 94 -17.43 -21.84 -1.15
C LYS A 94 -16.98 -23.07 -1.94
N GLY A 95 -16.26 -22.81 -3.03
CA GLY A 95 -15.70 -23.86 -3.88
C GLY A 95 -16.56 -24.23 -5.09
N GLU A 96 -17.80 -23.73 -5.20
CA GLU A 96 -18.58 -23.91 -6.42
C GLU A 96 -18.01 -23.08 -7.58
N PRO A 97 -17.83 -23.69 -8.77
CA PRO A 97 -17.29 -22.98 -9.92
C PRO A 97 -18.32 -21.99 -10.49
N THR A 98 -17.81 -20.84 -10.98
CA THR A 98 -18.63 -19.84 -11.67
C THR A 98 -17.83 -19.16 -12.78
N THR A 99 -18.50 -18.95 -13.91
CA THR A 99 -17.97 -18.18 -15.06
C THR A 99 -18.44 -16.72 -15.05
N ASP A 100 -19.29 -16.32 -14.11
CA ASP A 100 -19.73 -14.95 -13.95
C ASP A 100 -18.58 -14.11 -13.33
N PRO A 101 -18.12 -13.03 -13.99
CA PRO A 101 -17.03 -12.20 -13.48
C PRO A 101 -17.44 -11.21 -12.39
N ASN A 102 -18.76 -11.11 -12.04
CA ASN A 102 -19.28 -10.00 -11.24
C ASN A 102 -19.30 -10.27 -9.71
N TRP A 103 -18.66 -11.34 -9.25
CA TRP A 103 -18.68 -11.71 -7.82
C TRP A 103 -17.86 -10.80 -6.90
N ALA A 104 -17.16 -9.80 -7.46
CA ALA A 104 -16.38 -8.80 -6.71
C ALA A 104 -16.78 -7.34 -7.03
N ASP A 105 -17.80 -7.08 -7.85
CA ASP A 105 -18.14 -5.74 -8.37
C ASP A 105 -18.36 -4.69 -7.28
N LEU A 106 -19.05 -5.05 -6.21
CA LEU A 106 -19.28 -4.12 -5.10
C LEU A 106 -17.97 -3.76 -4.38
N SER A 107 -17.09 -4.74 -4.21
CA SER A 107 -15.76 -4.54 -3.63
C SER A 107 -14.86 -3.69 -4.53
N ILE A 108 -14.88 -3.91 -5.84
CA ILE A 108 -14.14 -3.10 -6.82
C ILE A 108 -14.58 -1.64 -6.75
N SER A 109 -15.89 -1.39 -6.87
CA SER A 109 -16.45 -0.03 -6.81
C SER A 109 -16.15 0.67 -5.48
N TYR A 110 -16.20 -0.06 -4.38
CA TYR A 110 -15.86 0.46 -3.05
C TYR A 110 -14.37 0.83 -2.95
N LEU A 111 -13.47 -0.02 -3.48
CA LEU A 111 -12.03 0.25 -3.46
C LEU A 111 -11.67 1.43 -4.36
N ASP A 112 -12.33 1.60 -5.52
CA ASP A 112 -12.15 2.78 -6.36
C ASP A 112 -12.50 4.05 -5.60
N GLN A 113 -13.67 4.08 -4.91
CA GLN A 113 -14.07 5.21 -4.10
C GLN A 113 -13.11 5.46 -2.92
N MET A 114 -12.63 4.38 -2.28
CA MET A 114 -11.64 4.48 -1.19
C MET A 114 -10.34 5.13 -1.68
N VAL A 115 -9.87 4.76 -2.87
CA VAL A 115 -8.66 5.35 -3.46
C VAL A 115 -8.89 6.81 -3.86
N GLU A 116 -10.06 7.16 -4.39
CA GLU A 116 -10.41 8.55 -4.70
C GLU A 116 -10.45 9.44 -3.46
N ASP A 117 -11.07 8.96 -2.38
CA ASP A 117 -11.29 9.77 -1.17
C ASP A 117 -10.04 9.88 -0.28
N ASN A 118 -9.18 8.87 -0.29
CA ASN A 118 -8.07 8.75 0.66
C ASN A 118 -6.68 8.68 0.01
N GLY A 119 -6.60 8.48 -1.32
CA GLY A 119 -5.33 8.39 -2.04
C GLY A 119 -4.57 9.72 -2.14
N PRO A 120 -3.44 9.73 -2.81
CA PRO A 120 -2.84 8.57 -3.46
C PRO A 120 -2.33 7.53 -2.44
N PHE A 121 -2.30 6.27 -2.86
CA PHE A 121 -1.70 5.18 -2.09
C PHE A 121 -0.38 4.75 -2.71
N TYR A 122 0.64 4.62 -1.88
CA TYR A 122 1.93 4.06 -2.26
C TYR A 122 1.83 2.56 -2.54
N ALA A 123 1.15 1.82 -1.66
CA ALA A 123 1.02 0.37 -1.79
C ALA A 123 -0.40 -0.12 -1.48
N ILE A 124 -0.73 -1.27 -2.06
CA ILE A 124 -1.88 -2.07 -1.67
C ILE A 124 -1.40 -3.35 -0.97
N LEU A 125 -1.92 -3.59 0.23
CA LEU A 125 -1.62 -4.76 1.05
C LEU A 125 -2.88 -5.63 1.18
N GLY A 126 -2.74 -6.92 0.99
CA GLY A 126 -3.81 -7.87 1.21
C GLY A 126 -3.37 -9.05 2.04
N TYR A 127 -4.27 -9.51 2.91
CA TYR A 127 -4.10 -10.72 3.70
C TYR A 127 -5.17 -11.74 3.33
N SER A 128 -4.77 -13.00 3.08
CA SER A 128 -5.70 -14.08 2.77
C SER A 128 -6.61 -13.73 1.58
N GLN A 129 -7.93 -13.67 1.73
CA GLN A 129 -8.84 -13.26 0.66
C GLN A 129 -8.58 -11.79 0.22
N GLY A 130 -8.11 -10.90 1.10
CA GLY A 130 -7.66 -9.57 0.71
C GLY A 130 -6.50 -9.61 -0.28
N ALA A 131 -5.56 -10.56 -0.12
CA ALA A 131 -4.49 -10.78 -1.08
C ALA A 131 -5.02 -11.35 -2.41
N ALA A 132 -6.01 -12.25 -2.36
CA ALA A 132 -6.68 -12.75 -3.56
C ALA A 132 -7.47 -11.65 -4.31
N MET A 133 -7.97 -10.63 -3.58
CA MET A 133 -8.66 -9.49 -4.16
C MET A 133 -7.74 -8.54 -4.94
N ILE A 134 -6.45 -8.47 -4.61
CA ILE A 134 -5.51 -7.54 -5.28
C ILE A 134 -5.47 -7.75 -6.80
N PRO A 135 -5.16 -8.93 -7.36
CA PRO A 135 -5.16 -9.10 -8.81
C PRO A 135 -6.56 -8.91 -9.44
N VAL A 136 -7.64 -9.24 -8.74
CA VAL A 136 -9.00 -8.95 -9.19
C VAL A 136 -9.21 -7.44 -9.31
N TYR A 137 -8.82 -6.68 -8.31
CA TYR A 137 -8.95 -5.23 -8.31
C TYR A 137 -8.08 -4.58 -9.39
N LEU A 138 -6.80 -4.96 -9.49
CA LEU A 138 -5.88 -4.42 -10.49
C LEU A 138 -6.33 -4.70 -11.94
N ALA A 139 -7.05 -5.79 -12.19
CA ALA A 139 -7.60 -6.10 -13.50
C ALA A 139 -8.84 -5.27 -13.87
N ASN A 140 -9.47 -4.61 -12.92
CA ASN A 140 -10.76 -3.93 -13.09
C ASN A 140 -10.72 -2.43 -12.74
N THR A 141 -9.55 -1.86 -12.46
CA THR A 141 -9.40 -0.45 -12.07
C THR A 141 -8.37 0.28 -12.94
N ASP A 142 -8.47 1.59 -13.01
CA ASP A 142 -7.45 2.49 -13.54
C ASP A 142 -6.53 3.07 -12.43
N LYS A 143 -6.77 2.72 -11.18
CA LYS A 143 -5.99 3.17 -10.03
C LYS A 143 -4.61 2.51 -10.01
N THR A 144 -3.60 3.25 -9.57
CA THR A 144 -2.21 2.83 -9.60
C THR A 144 -1.61 2.77 -8.19
N PHE A 145 -0.66 1.85 -8.02
CA PHE A 145 0.11 1.65 -6.80
C PHE A 145 1.57 1.38 -7.18
N ASN A 146 2.51 1.71 -6.31
CA ASN A 146 3.93 1.44 -6.52
C ASN A 146 4.34 0.04 -6.06
N ARG A 147 3.58 -0.59 -5.16
CA ARG A 147 3.82 -1.94 -4.63
C ARG A 147 2.51 -2.68 -4.38
N ALA A 148 2.54 -3.99 -4.64
CA ALA A 148 1.51 -4.93 -4.20
C ALA A 148 2.11 -5.89 -3.15
N LEU A 149 1.51 -5.95 -1.97
CA LEU A 149 1.97 -6.73 -0.82
C LEU A 149 0.93 -7.79 -0.49
N MET A 150 1.18 -9.05 -0.81
CA MET A 150 0.22 -10.13 -0.70
C MET A 150 0.67 -11.17 0.33
N TYR A 151 -0.06 -11.31 1.42
CA TYR A 151 0.26 -12.23 2.52
C TYR A 151 -0.70 -13.40 2.55
N ASN A 152 -0.16 -14.63 2.46
CA ASN A 152 -0.90 -15.90 2.52
C ASN A 152 -2.11 -15.91 1.56
N GLY A 153 -1.91 -15.36 0.36
CA GLY A 153 -2.92 -15.22 -0.66
C GLY A 153 -3.02 -16.42 -1.60
N TYR A 154 -4.03 -16.38 -2.44
CA TYR A 154 -4.32 -17.38 -3.44
C TYR A 154 -5.01 -16.75 -4.67
N LEU A 155 -5.07 -17.45 -5.79
CA LEU A 155 -5.93 -17.09 -6.91
C LEU A 155 -7.34 -17.68 -6.69
N PRO A 156 -8.41 -16.92 -6.95
CA PRO A 156 -9.79 -17.41 -6.78
C PRO A 156 -10.19 -18.35 -7.94
N THR A 157 -9.54 -19.52 -8.04
CA THR A 157 -9.61 -20.43 -9.19
C THR A 157 -10.99 -21.01 -9.46
N THR A 158 -11.89 -21.05 -8.48
CA THR A 158 -13.30 -21.44 -8.69
C THR A 158 -14.13 -20.34 -9.34
N HIS A 159 -13.65 -19.10 -9.32
CA HIS A 159 -14.26 -17.96 -10.02
C HIS A 159 -13.61 -17.79 -11.39
N GLU A 160 -13.92 -18.72 -12.32
CA GLU A 160 -13.32 -18.76 -13.66
C GLU A 160 -13.46 -17.42 -14.40
N GLY A 161 -14.60 -16.74 -14.28
CA GLY A 161 -14.80 -15.42 -14.91
C GLY A 161 -13.89 -14.33 -14.33
N LEU A 162 -13.56 -14.36 -13.03
CA LEU A 162 -12.56 -13.45 -12.44
C LEU A 162 -11.13 -13.81 -12.89
N ILE A 163 -10.82 -15.11 -13.02
CA ILE A 163 -9.52 -15.56 -13.55
C ILE A 163 -9.36 -15.11 -15.00
N ASP A 164 -10.39 -15.26 -15.83
CA ASP A 164 -10.36 -14.78 -17.22
C ASP A 164 -10.10 -13.28 -17.31
N THR A 165 -10.70 -12.49 -16.43
CA THR A 165 -10.47 -11.05 -16.35
C THR A 165 -9.02 -10.72 -15.93
N ILE A 166 -8.48 -11.42 -14.94
CA ILE A 166 -7.07 -11.29 -14.52
C ILE A 166 -6.16 -11.66 -15.68
N ASP A 167 -6.39 -12.78 -16.34
CA ASP A 167 -5.53 -13.31 -17.41
C ASP A 167 -5.54 -12.44 -18.68
N ALA A 168 -6.60 -11.69 -18.91
CA ALA A 168 -6.69 -10.73 -20.01
C ALA A 168 -5.73 -9.53 -19.85
N VAL A 169 -5.29 -9.22 -18.61
CA VAL A 169 -4.44 -8.06 -18.29
C VAL A 169 -3.06 -8.48 -17.79
N ALA A 170 -2.95 -9.64 -17.14
CA ALA A 170 -1.68 -10.15 -16.61
C ALA A 170 -0.65 -10.43 -17.73
N PRO A 171 0.66 -10.32 -17.46
CA PRO A 171 1.23 -9.99 -16.13
C PRO A 171 1.13 -8.50 -15.79
N PHE A 172 0.83 -8.19 -14.53
CA PHE A 172 0.84 -6.81 -14.04
C PHE A 172 2.27 -6.29 -13.89
N ASP A 173 2.54 -5.06 -14.30
CA ASP A 173 3.87 -4.45 -14.22
C ASP A 173 4.21 -3.87 -12.83
N ILE A 174 3.26 -3.81 -11.92
CA ILE A 174 3.49 -3.39 -10.55
C ILE A 174 4.41 -4.38 -9.82
N PRO A 175 5.52 -3.95 -9.20
CA PRO A 175 6.32 -4.82 -8.36
C PRO A 175 5.51 -5.40 -7.21
N ALA A 176 5.56 -6.72 -7.06
CA ALA A 176 4.75 -7.45 -6.10
C ALA A 176 5.60 -8.27 -5.11
N MET A 177 5.20 -8.36 -3.87
CA MET A 177 5.72 -9.30 -2.89
C MET A 177 4.62 -10.28 -2.52
N VAL A 178 4.92 -11.57 -2.60
CA VAL A 178 4.02 -12.65 -2.23
C VAL A 178 4.64 -13.45 -1.09
N PHE A 179 4.04 -13.30 0.09
CA PHE A 179 4.47 -14.00 1.30
C PHE A 179 3.65 -15.27 1.52
N SER A 180 4.32 -16.34 1.94
CA SER A 180 3.69 -17.60 2.37
C SER A 180 4.38 -18.18 3.59
N GLY A 181 3.60 -18.86 4.44
CA GLY A 181 4.09 -19.57 5.60
C GLY A 181 4.12 -21.10 5.38
N GLU A 182 5.18 -21.78 5.83
CA GLU A 182 5.29 -23.24 5.76
C GLU A 182 4.23 -23.94 6.62
N ASN A 183 3.82 -23.32 7.74
CA ASN A 183 2.83 -23.90 8.65
C ASN A 183 1.38 -23.50 8.29
N ASP A 184 1.17 -22.76 7.20
CA ASP A 184 -0.16 -22.44 6.67
C ASP A 184 -0.71 -23.65 5.88
N ASP A 185 -1.22 -24.64 6.57
CA ASP A 185 -1.69 -25.89 5.97
C ASP A 185 -2.81 -25.72 4.94
N ALA A 186 -3.57 -24.62 5.02
CA ALA A 186 -4.69 -24.36 4.12
C ALA A 186 -4.26 -23.71 2.80
N PHE A 187 -3.21 -22.88 2.80
CA PHE A 187 -2.84 -22.03 1.66
C PHE A 187 -1.39 -22.21 1.19
N LYS A 188 -0.56 -22.97 1.91
CA LYS A 188 0.82 -23.22 1.46
C LYS A 188 0.83 -23.82 0.06
N GLY A 189 1.78 -23.38 -0.75
CA GLY A 189 1.89 -23.79 -2.16
C GLY A 189 0.99 -23.03 -3.14
N MET A 190 0.13 -22.11 -2.67
CA MET A 190 -0.70 -21.30 -3.56
C MET A 190 0.01 -20.02 -4.03
N ALA A 191 1.01 -19.54 -3.28
CA ALA A 191 1.75 -18.31 -3.58
C ALA A 191 2.37 -18.27 -5.00
N PRO A 192 2.99 -19.32 -5.54
CA PRO A 192 3.60 -19.26 -6.87
C PRO A 192 2.60 -18.95 -7.99
N ALA A 193 1.37 -19.47 -7.90
CA ALA A 193 0.33 -19.19 -8.89
C ALA A 193 -0.08 -17.70 -8.88
N LEU A 194 -0.14 -17.12 -7.69
CA LEU A 194 -0.43 -15.69 -7.49
C LEU A 194 0.74 -14.82 -7.99
N ALA A 195 1.98 -15.16 -7.62
CA ALA A 195 3.19 -14.45 -8.03
C ALA A 195 3.36 -14.41 -9.57
N ASN A 196 2.99 -15.48 -10.27
CA ASN A 196 3.06 -15.57 -11.74
C ASN A 196 2.13 -14.59 -12.47
N LYS A 197 1.22 -13.91 -11.76
CA LYS A 197 0.39 -12.84 -12.36
C LYS A 197 1.10 -11.49 -12.42
N PHE A 198 2.33 -11.39 -11.91
CA PHE A 198 3.13 -10.17 -11.89
C PHE A 198 4.44 -10.35 -12.66
N SER A 199 4.85 -9.35 -13.45
CA SER A 199 6.10 -9.39 -14.23
C SER A 199 7.35 -9.29 -13.36
N ASN A 200 7.23 -8.69 -12.18
CA ASN A 200 8.28 -8.52 -11.19
C ASN A 200 7.73 -8.89 -9.80
N SER A 201 7.93 -10.15 -9.38
CA SER A 201 7.48 -10.65 -8.09
C SER A 201 8.64 -11.13 -7.22
N LEU A 202 8.59 -10.79 -5.93
CA LEU A 202 9.44 -11.33 -4.88
C LEU A 202 8.64 -12.37 -4.09
N ASP A 203 9.03 -13.63 -4.21
CA ASP A 203 8.47 -14.71 -3.40
C ASP A 203 9.21 -14.78 -2.06
N VAL A 204 8.47 -14.59 -0.97
CA VAL A 204 8.98 -14.64 0.39
C VAL A 204 8.33 -15.81 1.13
N HIS A 205 9.14 -16.79 1.52
CA HIS A 205 8.66 -17.98 2.21
C HIS A 205 9.22 -18.06 3.63
N SER A 206 8.34 -18.01 4.63
CA SER A 206 8.71 -18.22 6.03
C SER A 206 8.62 -19.69 6.39
N SER A 207 9.71 -20.23 6.97
CA SER A 207 9.75 -21.61 7.47
C SER A 207 8.99 -21.81 8.79
N THR A 208 8.48 -20.75 9.40
CA THR A 208 7.87 -20.77 10.74
C THR A 208 6.48 -20.16 10.82
N ALA A 209 6.11 -19.28 9.87
CA ALA A 209 4.81 -18.64 9.88
C ALA A 209 3.68 -19.64 9.55
N ASP A 210 2.53 -19.39 10.16
CA ASP A 210 1.24 -19.97 9.87
C ASP A 210 0.41 -18.97 9.02
N HIS A 211 -0.91 -19.06 9.03
CA HIS A 211 -1.81 -18.16 8.31
C HIS A 211 -1.91 -16.78 8.97
N HIS A 212 -0.83 -16.02 8.96
CA HIS A 212 -0.74 -14.65 9.49
C HIS A 212 0.42 -13.88 8.82
N LEU A 213 0.43 -12.55 8.94
CA LEU A 213 1.58 -11.75 8.55
C LEU A 213 2.81 -12.14 9.42
N PRO A 214 4.03 -12.10 8.86
CA PRO A 214 5.23 -12.44 9.64
C PRO A 214 5.38 -11.51 10.84
N TYR A 215 5.83 -12.06 11.95
CA TYR A 215 6.19 -11.29 13.13
C TYR A 215 7.58 -10.65 12.93
N GLN A 216 7.89 -9.61 13.68
CA GLN A 216 9.21 -8.97 13.64
C GLN A 216 10.38 -9.95 13.86
N SER A 217 10.15 -11.03 14.61
CA SER A 217 11.15 -12.08 14.85
C SER A 217 11.29 -13.09 13.70
N ASP A 218 10.45 -13.04 12.67
CA ASP A 218 10.55 -13.93 11.51
C ASP A 218 11.75 -13.55 10.65
N ALA A 219 12.51 -14.56 10.18
CA ALA A 219 13.71 -14.33 9.39
C ALA A 219 13.45 -13.61 8.06
N THR A 220 12.20 -13.58 7.59
CA THR A 220 11.81 -12.92 6.34
C THR A 220 11.42 -11.45 6.53
N PHE A 221 11.27 -10.99 7.77
CA PHE A 221 10.69 -9.67 8.08
C PHE A 221 11.51 -8.53 7.46
N ASP A 222 12.84 -8.55 7.61
CA ASP A 222 13.72 -7.51 7.04
C ASP A 222 13.66 -7.49 5.51
N THR A 223 13.57 -8.66 4.85
CA THR A 223 13.42 -8.73 3.39
C THR A 223 12.15 -8.03 2.90
N ILE A 224 11.05 -8.17 3.65
CA ILE A 224 9.77 -7.51 3.35
C ILE A 224 9.90 -5.99 3.52
N LEU A 225 10.53 -5.54 4.62
CA LEU A 225 10.77 -4.12 4.85
C LEU A 225 11.63 -3.51 3.72
N ASP A 226 12.72 -4.17 3.35
CA ASP A 226 13.59 -3.71 2.27
C ASP A 226 12.83 -3.58 0.95
N PHE A 227 11.96 -4.55 0.60
CA PHE A 227 11.11 -4.46 -0.59
C PHE A 227 10.15 -3.26 -0.55
N ILE A 228 9.55 -2.97 0.60
CA ILE A 228 8.66 -1.81 0.75
C ILE A 228 9.46 -0.52 0.62
N LEU A 229 10.59 -0.39 1.32
CA LEU A 229 11.37 0.84 1.39
C LEU A 229 12.13 1.15 0.09
N GLU A 230 12.60 0.14 -0.63
CA GLU A 230 13.28 0.32 -1.93
C GLU A 230 12.38 1.03 -2.95
N GLY A 231 11.10 0.73 -2.97
CA GLY A 231 10.14 1.39 -3.85
C GLY A 231 9.84 2.84 -3.49
N LEU A 232 10.05 3.22 -2.24
CA LEU A 232 9.77 4.58 -1.78
C LEU A 232 10.67 5.61 -2.48
N GLN A 233 11.94 5.30 -2.70
CA GLN A 233 12.89 6.19 -3.38
C GLN A 233 12.48 6.51 -4.83
N THR A 234 11.77 5.58 -5.49
CA THR A 234 11.26 5.80 -6.85
C THR A 234 9.94 6.58 -6.84
N PHE A 235 9.11 6.37 -5.83
CA PHE A 235 7.88 7.10 -5.60
C PHE A 235 8.14 8.58 -5.37
N GLU A 236 9.05 8.93 -4.47
CA GLU A 236 9.45 10.31 -4.16
C GLU A 236 10.04 11.06 -5.38
N LYS A 237 10.64 10.34 -6.33
CA LYS A 237 11.19 10.92 -7.56
C LYS A 237 10.15 11.14 -8.67
N SER A 238 9.09 10.35 -8.69
CA SER A 238 8.04 10.44 -9.72
C SER A 238 7.02 11.54 -9.41
N ASP A 239 6.72 11.74 -8.14
CA ASP A 239 5.89 12.84 -7.69
C ASP A 239 6.81 14.03 -7.38
N SER A 240 6.79 15.04 -8.25
CA SER A 240 7.54 16.29 -8.13
C SER A 240 7.25 17.11 -6.84
N TRP A 241 6.63 16.48 -5.86
CA TRP A 241 6.18 17.04 -4.58
C TRP A 241 7.22 16.93 -3.46
N LEU A 242 8.34 16.17 -3.65
CA LEU A 242 9.27 15.86 -2.57
C LEU A 242 10.73 16.29 -2.85
N CYS A 243 10.95 17.18 -3.81
CA CYS A 243 12.29 17.70 -4.11
C CYS A 243 12.52 19.07 -3.49
N GLN A 244 12.55 19.17 -2.16
CA GLN A 244 13.32 20.23 -1.46
C GLN A 244 13.56 19.82 -0.01
N ASP A 245 14.48 18.88 0.22
CA ASP A 245 15.44 18.98 1.33
C ASP A 245 16.45 17.82 1.24
N ASN A 246 17.74 18.19 1.18
CA ASN A 246 18.89 17.27 1.12
C ASN A 246 19.16 16.56 2.46
N GLN A 247 18.13 16.09 3.14
CA GLN A 247 18.26 15.23 4.32
C GLN A 247 17.39 14.01 4.13
N GLY A 248 17.98 12.95 3.57
CA GLY A 248 17.31 11.66 3.50
C GLY A 248 16.82 11.23 4.89
N PRO A 249 15.53 10.87 5.03
CA PRO A 249 14.93 10.63 6.36
C PRO A 249 15.32 9.30 7.01
N TRP A 250 16.14 8.45 6.39
CA TRP A 250 16.32 7.08 6.89
C TRP A 250 17.78 6.64 6.81
N VAL A 251 18.55 6.96 7.81
CA VAL A 251 19.84 6.29 8.09
C VAL A 251 19.56 5.26 9.18
N LYS A 252 19.75 3.97 8.85
CA LYS A 252 19.92 2.93 9.88
C LYS A 252 21.21 3.24 10.64
N ASP A 253 21.13 3.46 11.94
CA ASP A 253 22.24 3.30 12.88
C ASP A 253 22.42 1.81 13.23
#